data_0294b73d138ae74839d796c43536704b
#
_entry.id   0294b73d138ae74839d796c43536704b
#
_cell.length_a   1.000
_cell.length_b   1.000
_cell.length_c   1.000
_cell.angle_alpha   90.00
_cell.angle_beta   90.00
_cell.angle_gamma   90.00
#
_symmetry.space_group_name_H-M   'P 1'
#
loop_
_entity.id
_entity.type
_entity.pdbx_description
1 polymer ?
#
loop_
_entity_poly.entity_id
_entity_poly.type
_entity_poly.pdbx_seq_one_letter_code
_entity_poly.pdbx_strand_id
1 'polypeptide(L)'
;DSKLSSIFIREVWEYLELNSYLSRATTVLLWLAEVELTNSAHHTALMIYEKLMSLYPTSPDLATALYKTGTLQQEQFSEFEEATTTFRQFLEQFPEDSLVLDAQYRLATIADKNLKSWTTAVEEYEKLVTQHSTSIHAIPSLLRIGEIQASKLKQREEAITTYNRMVSEYPDSTAQATEALQRAGELYEKSKEYAKAVDQYMVIHEKYPGTDGALAGLEKCATLYEKRLKMRDKAVEVLNLIIEEFPDSKNAKKAEKRMQKLKN
;
A
#
# COMPACT_ATOMS: atom_id res chain seq x y z
N ASP A 1 -11.44 19.89 -32.52
CA ASP A 1 -11.14 21.26 -33.01
C ASP A 1 -10.53 22.14 -31.92
N SER A 2 -9.21 22.06 -31.76
CA SER A 2 -8.44 22.75 -30.71
C SER A 2 -8.57 24.27 -30.74
N LYS A 3 -8.84 24.86 -31.93
CA LYS A 3 -9.06 26.29 -32.06
C LYS A 3 -10.40 26.77 -31.49
N LEU A 4 -11.45 25.99 -31.64
CA LEU A 4 -12.78 26.33 -31.08
C LEU A 4 -12.74 26.21 -29.54
N SER A 5 -12.06 25.21 -29.02
CA SER A 5 -11.85 25.04 -27.58
C SER A 5 -11.09 26.25 -26.99
N SER A 6 -9.99 26.67 -27.59
CA SER A 6 -9.20 27.81 -27.08
C SER A 6 -9.96 29.16 -27.14
N ILE A 7 -10.80 29.37 -28.15
CA ILE A 7 -11.63 30.57 -28.24
C ILE A 7 -12.72 30.53 -27.15
N PHE A 8 -13.39 29.40 -27.00
CA PHE A 8 -14.41 29.22 -25.97
C PHE A 8 -13.87 29.39 -24.55
N ILE A 9 -12.70 28.81 -24.26
CA ILE A 9 -12.04 28.99 -23.00
C ILE A 9 -11.77 30.47 -22.72
N ARG A 10 -11.23 31.20 -23.70
CA ARG A 10 -10.96 32.62 -23.56
C ARG A 10 -12.22 33.42 -23.29
N GLU A 11 -13.30 33.18 -24.02
CA GLU A 11 -14.57 33.87 -23.81
C GLU A 11 -15.18 33.56 -22.44
N VAL A 12 -15.11 32.32 -21.99
CA VAL A 12 -15.55 31.93 -20.65
C VAL A 12 -14.67 32.64 -19.59
N TRP A 13 -13.36 32.75 -19.81
CA TRP A 13 -12.47 33.49 -18.89
C TRP A 13 -12.84 34.98 -18.81
N GLU A 14 -12.93 35.64 -19.93
CA GLU A 14 -13.33 37.08 -20.00
C GLU A 14 -14.67 37.30 -19.30
N TYR A 15 -15.63 36.42 -19.54
CA TYR A 15 -16.93 36.49 -18.89
C TYR A 15 -16.86 36.30 -17.37
N LEU A 16 -16.09 35.32 -16.87
CA LEU A 16 -15.94 35.04 -15.44
C LEU A 16 -15.12 36.13 -14.72
N GLU A 17 -14.13 36.73 -15.38
CA GLU A 17 -13.39 37.87 -14.81
C GLU A 17 -14.30 39.09 -14.59
N LEU A 18 -15.21 39.33 -15.51
CA LEU A 18 -16.18 40.40 -15.40
C LEU A 18 -17.35 40.09 -14.45
N ASN A 19 -17.60 38.82 -14.15
CA ASN A 19 -18.73 38.34 -13.41
C ASN A 19 -18.29 37.31 -12.29
N SER A 20 -17.19 37.58 -11.61
CA SER A 20 -16.59 36.69 -10.61
C SER A 20 -17.50 36.37 -9.40
N TYR A 21 -18.58 37.14 -9.21
CA TYR A 21 -19.57 36.95 -8.16
C TYR A 21 -20.67 35.92 -8.50
N LEU A 22 -20.63 35.33 -9.70
CA LEU A 22 -21.65 34.34 -10.09
C LEU A 22 -21.55 33.08 -9.20
N SER A 23 -22.68 32.71 -8.60
CA SER A 23 -22.76 31.54 -7.70
C SER A 23 -22.41 30.19 -8.34
N ARG A 24 -22.30 30.13 -9.67
CA ARG A 24 -21.94 28.94 -10.44
C ARG A 24 -20.61 29.04 -11.17
N ALA A 25 -19.84 30.11 -10.94
CA ALA A 25 -18.56 30.31 -11.63
C ALA A 25 -17.59 29.12 -11.42
N THR A 26 -17.49 28.62 -10.21
CA THR A 26 -16.61 27.49 -9.87
C THR A 26 -17.06 26.17 -10.49
N THR A 27 -18.36 25.92 -10.56
CA THR A 27 -18.92 24.73 -11.23
C THR A 27 -18.61 24.75 -12.74
N VAL A 28 -18.70 25.95 -13.37
CA VAL A 28 -18.34 26.12 -14.79
C VAL A 28 -16.85 25.89 -15.00
N LEU A 29 -16.00 26.40 -14.12
CA LEU A 29 -14.56 26.17 -14.18
C LEU A 29 -14.20 24.68 -14.00
N LEU A 30 -14.80 23.99 -13.03
CA LEU A 30 -14.63 22.56 -12.88
C LEU A 30 -15.02 21.80 -14.15
N TRP A 31 -16.21 22.09 -14.68
CA TRP A 31 -16.67 21.45 -15.91
C TRP A 31 -15.71 21.71 -17.08
N LEU A 32 -15.22 22.93 -17.22
CA LEU A 32 -14.28 23.30 -18.27
C LEU A 32 -12.95 22.55 -18.13
N ALA A 33 -12.42 22.43 -16.91
CA ALA A 33 -11.21 21.67 -16.65
C ALA A 33 -11.39 20.17 -17.00
N GLU A 34 -12.54 19.57 -16.66
CA GLU A 34 -12.85 18.18 -17.04
C GLU A 34 -12.96 18.01 -18.57
N VAL A 35 -13.53 18.97 -19.29
CA VAL A 35 -13.53 18.96 -20.76
C VAL A 35 -12.11 18.98 -21.32
N GLU A 36 -11.23 19.82 -20.77
CA GLU A 36 -9.83 19.86 -21.19
C GLU A 36 -9.07 18.56 -20.86
N LEU A 37 -9.38 17.92 -19.74
CA LEU A 37 -8.84 16.58 -19.43
C LEU A 37 -9.26 15.53 -20.47
N THR A 38 -10.53 15.55 -20.90
CA THR A 38 -11.00 14.63 -21.96
C THR A 38 -10.32 14.86 -23.30
N ASN A 39 -9.90 16.10 -23.56
CA ASN A 39 -9.11 16.49 -24.74
C ASN A 39 -7.60 16.25 -24.58
N SER A 40 -7.17 15.67 -23.46
CA SER A 40 -5.75 15.49 -23.09
C SER A 40 -4.96 16.81 -22.99
N ALA A 41 -5.66 17.93 -22.78
CA ALA A 41 -5.07 19.25 -22.58
C ALA A 41 -4.74 19.50 -21.11
N HIS A 42 -3.85 18.67 -20.55
CA HIS A 42 -3.55 18.60 -19.11
C HIS A 42 -3.05 19.93 -18.54
N HIS A 43 -2.21 20.67 -19.28
CA HIS A 43 -1.74 21.99 -18.84
C HIS A 43 -2.87 23.01 -18.74
N THR A 44 -3.80 23.00 -19.68
CA THR A 44 -4.95 23.91 -19.66
C THR A 44 -5.86 23.56 -18.47
N ALA A 45 -6.12 22.29 -18.24
CA ALA A 45 -6.91 21.84 -17.09
C ALA A 45 -6.26 22.26 -15.76
N LEU A 46 -4.93 22.09 -15.62
CA LEU A 46 -4.19 22.53 -14.43
C LEU A 46 -4.34 24.05 -14.21
N MET A 47 -4.13 24.86 -15.24
CA MET A 47 -4.31 26.31 -15.16
C MET A 47 -5.73 26.70 -14.71
N ILE A 48 -6.75 25.98 -15.16
CA ILE A 48 -8.14 26.24 -14.78
C ILE A 48 -8.36 25.93 -13.29
N TYR A 49 -7.86 24.81 -12.80
CA TYR A 49 -7.95 24.46 -11.37
C TYR A 49 -7.19 25.48 -10.50
N GLU A 50 -5.98 25.86 -10.86
CA GLU A 50 -5.20 26.87 -10.15
C GLU A 50 -5.92 28.21 -10.08
N LYS A 51 -6.52 28.63 -11.18
CA LYS A 51 -7.32 29.85 -11.24
C LYS A 51 -8.57 29.77 -10.35
N LEU A 52 -9.29 28.61 -10.35
CA LEU A 52 -10.41 28.37 -9.44
C LEU A 52 -9.93 28.54 -7.99
N MET A 53 -8.85 27.89 -7.60
CA MET A 53 -8.31 27.96 -6.25
C MET A 53 -7.92 29.39 -5.85
N SER A 54 -7.33 30.14 -6.77
CA SER A 54 -6.90 31.53 -6.53
C SER A 54 -8.06 32.50 -6.40
N LEU A 55 -9.07 32.39 -7.27
CA LEU A 55 -10.19 33.35 -7.30
C LEU A 55 -11.30 33.00 -6.30
N TYR A 56 -11.45 31.71 -5.95
CA TYR A 56 -12.56 31.24 -5.13
C TYR A 56 -12.10 30.34 -3.98
N PRO A 57 -11.24 30.86 -3.08
CA PRO A 57 -10.61 30.06 -2.01
C PRO A 57 -11.58 29.55 -0.95
N THR A 58 -12.84 29.95 -0.98
CA THR A 58 -13.90 29.49 -0.08
C THR A 58 -15.01 28.70 -0.80
N SER A 59 -14.80 28.36 -2.05
CA SER A 59 -15.76 27.60 -2.83
C SER A 59 -15.92 26.17 -2.32
N PRO A 60 -17.15 25.60 -2.35
CA PRO A 60 -17.35 24.17 -2.11
C PRO A 60 -16.60 23.28 -3.14
N ASP A 61 -16.28 23.81 -4.31
CA ASP A 61 -15.56 23.12 -5.38
C ASP A 61 -14.03 23.09 -5.17
N LEU A 62 -13.53 23.80 -4.14
CA LEU A 62 -12.10 23.90 -3.85
C LEU A 62 -11.46 22.53 -3.55
N ALA A 63 -12.17 21.66 -2.79
CA ALA A 63 -11.70 20.31 -2.50
C ALA A 63 -11.40 19.53 -3.77
N THR A 64 -12.35 19.53 -4.71
CA THR A 64 -12.20 18.86 -6.00
C THR A 64 -11.04 19.45 -6.81
N ALA A 65 -10.91 20.77 -6.86
CA ALA A 65 -9.83 21.44 -7.59
C ALA A 65 -8.45 21.07 -7.02
N LEU A 66 -8.27 21.12 -5.70
CA LEU A 66 -7.02 20.72 -5.04
C LEU A 66 -6.66 19.25 -5.33
N TYR A 67 -7.62 18.35 -5.14
CA TYR A 67 -7.38 16.92 -5.39
C TYR A 67 -6.98 16.65 -6.85
N LYS A 68 -7.70 17.26 -7.81
CA LYS A 68 -7.41 17.11 -9.25
C LYS A 68 -6.07 17.73 -9.64
N THR A 69 -5.71 18.89 -9.06
CA THR A 69 -4.40 19.50 -9.23
C THR A 69 -3.29 18.56 -8.77
N GLY A 70 -3.37 18.04 -7.53
CA GLY A 70 -2.38 17.10 -7.03
C GLY A 70 -2.27 15.83 -7.88
N THR A 71 -3.40 15.34 -8.40
CA THR A 71 -3.43 14.17 -9.32
C THR A 71 -2.70 14.48 -10.64
N LEU A 72 -2.95 15.63 -11.26
CA LEU A 72 -2.28 16.05 -12.50
C LEU A 72 -0.78 16.23 -12.28
N GLN A 73 -0.38 16.90 -11.21
CA GLN A 73 1.03 17.07 -10.84
C GLN A 73 1.72 15.72 -10.69
N GLN A 74 1.09 14.75 -10.02
CA GLN A 74 1.64 13.41 -9.84
C GLN A 74 1.72 12.62 -11.14
N GLU A 75 0.60 12.50 -11.87
CA GLU A 75 0.42 11.51 -12.93
C GLU A 75 0.87 12.00 -14.31
N GLN A 76 0.68 13.29 -14.59
CA GLN A 76 0.93 13.84 -15.91
C GLN A 76 2.25 14.63 -15.99
N PHE A 77 2.59 15.34 -14.92
CA PHE A 77 3.75 16.22 -14.92
C PHE A 77 4.94 15.66 -14.15
N SER A 78 4.73 14.62 -13.32
CA SER A 78 5.77 14.07 -12.44
C SER A 78 6.35 15.11 -11.47
N GLU A 79 5.55 16.11 -11.10
CA GLU A 79 5.85 17.17 -10.15
C GLU A 79 5.51 16.67 -8.73
N PHE A 80 6.36 15.78 -8.21
CA PHE A 80 6.04 15.00 -7.00
C PHE A 80 6.08 15.83 -5.72
N GLU A 81 6.94 16.81 -5.62
CA GLU A 81 7.04 17.73 -4.50
C GLU A 81 5.83 18.65 -4.43
N GLU A 82 5.41 19.20 -5.57
CA GLU A 82 4.23 20.03 -5.73
C GLU A 82 2.97 19.21 -5.40
N ALA A 83 2.85 18.00 -5.97
CA ALA A 83 1.75 17.09 -5.68
C ALA A 83 1.64 16.77 -4.18
N THR A 84 2.78 16.53 -3.52
CA THR A 84 2.84 16.31 -2.07
C THR A 84 2.29 17.52 -1.30
N THR A 85 2.69 18.72 -1.69
CA THR A 85 2.21 19.97 -1.07
C THR A 85 0.70 20.15 -1.28
N THR A 86 0.23 19.93 -2.50
CA THR A 86 -1.19 20.05 -2.85
C THR A 86 -2.07 19.04 -2.11
N PHE A 87 -1.65 17.76 -2.05
CA PHE A 87 -2.41 16.76 -1.28
C PHE A 87 -2.41 17.03 0.23
N ARG A 88 -1.32 17.53 0.81
CA ARG A 88 -1.30 17.94 2.23
C ARG A 88 -2.25 19.08 2.49
N GLN A 89 -2.28 20.08 1.63
CA GLN A 89 -3.23 21.18 1.71
C GLN A 89 -4.68 20.68 1.62
N PHE A 90 -4.96 19.73 0.72
CA PHE A 90 -6.28 19.10 0.62
C PHE A 90 -6.66 18.41 1.93
N LEU A 91 -5.80 17.58 2.49
CA LEU A 91 -6.08 16.82 3.72
C LEU A 91 -6.27 17.73 4.94
N GLU A 92 -5.55 18.85 5.00
CA GLU A 92 -5.66 19.82 6.08
C GLU A 92 -6.98 20.61 6.01
N GLN A 93 -7.37 21.03 4.80
CA GLN A 93 -8.57 21.85 4.62
C GLN A 93 -9.88 21.06 4.57
N PHE A 94 -9.82 19.82 4.11
CA PHE A 94 -10.98 18.96 3.85
C PHE A 94 -10.88 17.58 4.49
N PRO A 95 -10.67 17.49 5.82
CA PRO A 95 -10.43 16.21 6.49
C PRO A 95 -11.60 15.22 6.44
N GLU A 96 -12.82 15.70 6.15
CA GLU A 96 -14.02 14.87 6.06
C GLU A 96 -14.46 14.58 4.60
N ASP A 97 -13.65 14.98 3.62
CA ASP A 97 -13.99 14.74 2.21
C ASP A 97 -13.84 13.25 1.86
N SER A 98 -14.67 12.78 0.95
CA SER A 98 -14.66 11.39 0.48
C SER A 98 -13.32 10.96 -0.18
N LEU A 99 -12.54 11.90 -0.66
CA LEU A 99 -11.24 11.68 -1.33
C LEU A 99 -10.05 11.67 -0.35
N VAL A 100 -10.29 11.90 0.95
CA VAL A 100 -9.22 11.91 1.99
C VAL A 100 -8.41 10.63 1.98
N LEU A 101 -9.08 9.47 1.92
CA LEU A 101 -8.41 8.18 1.89
C LEU A 101 -7.48 8.03 0.67
N ASP A 102 -7.96 8.42 -0.51
CA ASP A 102 -7.15 8.32 -1.73
C ASP A 102 -6.00 9.33 -1.72
N ALA A 103 -6.23 10.57 -1.29
CA ALA A 103 -5.19 11.58 -1.15
C ALA A 103 -4.08 11.14 -0.18
N GLN A 104 -4.45 10.56 0.97
CA GLN A 104 -3.49 10.03 1.94
C GLN A 104 -2.67 8.87 1.35
N TYR A 105 -3.32 7.95 0.62
CA TYR A 105 -2.63 6.85 -0.05
C TYR A 105 -1.69 7.35 -1.15
N ARG A 106 -2.07 8.37 -1.91
CA ARG A 106 -1.22 9.01 -2.92
C ARG A 106 0.01 9.65 -2.29
N LEU A 107 -0.13 10.37 -1.17
CA LEU A 107 1.00 10.92 -0.43
C LEU A 107 2.02 9.84 -0.04
N ALA A 108 1.55 8.77 0.58
CA ALA A 108 2.39 7.66 0.98
C ALA A 108 3.11 7.03 -0.24
N THR A 109 2.38 6.87 -1.34
CA THR A 109 2.90 6.29 -2.59
C THR A 109 3.93 7.19 -3.27
N ILE A 110 3.72 8.51 -3.30
CA ILE A 110 4.69 9.49 -3.83
C ILE A 110 5.98 9.41 -3.02
N ALA A 111 5.89 9.46 -1.69
CA ALA A 111 7.05 9.37 -0.82
C ALA A 111 7.83 8.04 -1.02
N ASP A 112 7.11 6.92 -1.17
CA ASP A 112 7.67 5.59 -1.35
C ASP A 112 8.31 5.39 -2.73
N LYS A 113 7.55 5.61 -3.78
CA LYS A 113 7.92 5.17 -5.14
C LYS A 113 8.67 6.23 -5.94
N ASN A 114 8.29 7.50 -5.76
CA ASN A 114 8.81 8.59 -6.56
C ASN A 114 9.97 9.29 -5.85
N LEU A 115 9.74 9.84 -4.66
CA LEU A 115 10.74 10.59 -3.90
C LEU A 115 11.73 9.69 -3.14
N LYS A 116 11.38 8.41 -2.92
CA LYS A 116 12.17 7.43 -2.15
C LYS A 116 12.51 7.94 -0.73
N SER A 117 11.62 8.73 -0.19
CA SER A 117 11.68 9.25 1.18
C SER A 117 11.08 8.22 2.14
N TRP A 118 11.85 7.15 2.41
CA TRP A 118 11.36 5.94 3.06
C TRP A 118 10.74 6.17 4.43
N THR A 119 11.32 7.05 5.23
CA THR A 119 10.78 7.39 6.56
C THR A 119 9.43 8.09 6.42
N THR A 120 9.35 9.10 5.56
CA THR A 120 8.08 9.80 5.27
C THR A 120 7.03 8.84 4.72
N ALA A 121 7.42 7.91 3.84
CA ALA A 121 6.50 6.91 3.31
C ALA A 121 5.89 6.05 4.42
N VAL A 122 6.72 5.58 5.35
CA VAL A 122 6.24 4.81 6.52
C VAL A 122 5.28 5.66 7.35
N GLU A 123 5.61 6.92 7.64
CA GLU A 123 4.75 7.83 8.41
C GLU A 123 3.38 8.05 7.73
N GLU A 124 3.36 8.29 6.42
CA GLU A 124 2.11 8.54 5.70
C GLU A 124 1.26 7.25 5.55
N TYR A 125 1.88 6.07 5.37
CA TYR A 125 1.18 4.80 5.41
C TYR A 125 0.63 4.49 6.82
N GLU A 126 1.37 4.79 7.89
CA GLU A 126 0.89 4.62 9.28
C GLU A 126 -0.30 5.52 9.60
N LYS A 127 -0.30 6.77 9.15
CA LYS A 127 -1.48 7.65 9.27
C LYS A 127 -2.70 7.02 8.61
N LEU A 128 -2.54 6.50 7.38
CA LEU A 128 -3.63 5.85 6.66
C LEU A 128 -4.17 4.64 7.43
N VAL A 129 -3.29 3.75 7.92
CA VAL A 129 -3.71 2.56 8.68
C VAL A 129 -4.42 2.95 9.97
N THR A 130 -3.91 3.96 10.68
CA THR A 130 -4.47 4.39 11.97
C THR A 130 -5.82 5.07 11.81
N GLN A 131 -5.98 5.94 10.81
CA GLN A 131 -7.19 6.71 10.60
C GLN A 131 -8.27 5.95 9.81
N HIS A 132 -7.84 4.99 8.96
CA HIS A 132 -8.71 4.29 8.02
C HIS A 132 -8.45 2.77 8.05
N SER A 133 -8.45 2.17 9.25
CA SER A 133 -8.11 0.77 9.48
C SER A 133 -8.99 -0.24 8.70
N THR A 134 -10.23 0.13 8.38
CA THR A 134 -11.15 -0.72 7.61
C THR A 134 -11.08 -0.53 6.10
N SER A 135 -10.19 0.36 5.64
CA SER A 135 -10.07 0.65 4.20
C SER A 135 -9.37 -0.47 3.43
N ILE A 136 -9.63 -0.53 2.12
CA ILE A 136 -8.95 -1.47 1.22
C ILE A 136 -7.43 -1.25 1.15
N HIS A 137 -6.94 -0.09 1.56
CA HIS A 137 -5.53 0.28 1.55
C HIS A 137 -4.80 -0.07 2.86
N ALA A 138 -5.51 -0.38 3.94
CA ALA A 138 -4.89 -0.61 5.26
C ALA A 138 -3.92 -1.81 5.26
N ILE A 139 -4.38 -2.97 4.79
CA ILE A 139 -3.55 -4.19 4.72
C ILE A 139 -2.35 -4.04 3.78
N PRO A 140 -2.54 -3.58 2.51
CA PRO A 140 -1.41 -3.31 1.62
C PRO A 140 -0.41 -2.31 2.21
N SER A 141 -0.88 -1.30 2.95
CA SER A 141 0.00 -0.32 3.61
C SER A 141 0.84 -0.96 4.70
N LEU A 142 0.26 -1.80 5.58
CA LEU A 142 1.02 -2.51 6.60
C LEU A 142 2.10 -3.44 6.01
N LEU A 143 1.76 -4.20 4.97
CA LEU A 143 2.73 -5.03 4.27
C LEU A 143 3.86 -4.18 3.67
N ARG A 144 3.52 -3.02 3.11
CA ARG A 144 4.51 -2.12 2.52
C ARG A 144 5.38 -1.44 3.56
N ILE A 145 4.83 -1.03 4.71
CA ILE A 145 5.59 -0.52 5.85
C ILE A 145 6.65 -1.55 6.28
N GLY A 146 6.24 -2.78 6.54
CA GLY A 146 7.17 -3.85 6.93
C GLY A 146 8.27 -4.10 5.88
N GLU A 147 7.93 -4.06 4.60
CA GLU A 147 8.90 -4.19 3.52
C GLU A 147 9.90 -3.03 3.46
N ILE A 148 9.45 -1.79 3.60
CA ILE A 148 10.31 -0.60 3.65
C ILE A 148 11.24 -0.67 4.86
N GLN A 149 10.70 -0.96 6.04
CA GLN A 149 11.48 -1.11 7.28
C GLN A 149 12.57 -2.18 7.12
N ALA A 150 12.22 -3.36 6.60
CA ALA A 150 13.18 -4.46 6.42
C ALA A 150 14.24 -4.17 5.36
N SER A 151 13.83 -3.66 4.19
CA SER A 151 14.69 -3.60 3.01
C SER A 151 15.41 -2.27 2.84
N LYS A 152 14.75 -1.14 3.15
CA LYS A 152 15.27 0.21 2.91
C LYS A 152 15.87 0.83 4.16
N LEU A 153 15.15 0.79 5.26
CA LEU A 153 15.57 1.40 6.52
C LEU A 153 16.47 0.48 7.37
N LYS A 154 16.51 -0.82 7.04
CA LYS A 154 17.26 -1.85 7.80
C LYS A 154 16.78 -2.00 9.26
N GLN A 155 15.53 -1.66 9.49
CA GLN A 155 14.84 -1.76 10.78
C GLN A 155 14.14 -3.12 10.87
N ARG A 156 14.89 -4.15 11.14
CA ARG A 156 14.42 -5.54 11.11
C ARG A 156 13.36 -5.82 12.17
N GLU A 157 13.60 -5.39 13.39
CA GLU A 157 12.69 -5.66 14.53
C GLU A 157 11.35 -4.93 14.33
N GLU A 158 11.40 -3.70 13.86
CA GLU A 158 10.22 -2.92 13.52
C GLU A 158 9.42 -3.60 12.40
N ALA A 159 10.10 -4.12 11.37
CA ALA A 159 9.44 -4.85 10.29
C ALA A 159 8.72 -6.11 10.80
N ILE A 160 9.36 -6.89 11.68
CA ILE A 160 8.76 -8.07 12.29
C ILE A 160 7.54 -7.67 13.13
N THR A 161 7.65 -6.60 13.90
CA THR A 161 6.55 -6.06 14.70
C THR A 161 5.37 -5.65 13.80
N THR A 162 5.65 -4.96 12.70
CA THR A 162 4.63 -4.53 11.72
C THR A 162 3.93 -5.72 11.07
N TYR A 163 4.67 -6.78 10.67
CA TYR A 163 4.07 -7.98 10.13
C TYR A 163 3.19 -8.72 11.15
N ASN A 164 3.63 -8.82 12.40
CA ASN A 164 2.83 -9.44 13.46
C ASN A 164 1.59 -8.60 13.81
N ARG A 165 1.69 -7.26 13.79
CA ARG A 165 0.56 -6.34 13.93
C ARG A 165 -0.49 -6.58 12.84
N MET A 166 -0.08 -6.72 11.58
CA MET A 166 -0.98 -7.05 10.47
C MET A 166 -1.79 -8.31 10.74
N VAL A 167 -1.14 -9.38 11.23
CA VAL A 167 -1.81 -10.64 11.57
C VAL A 167 -2.78 -10.51 12.74
N SER A 168 -2.46 -9.65 13.70
CA SER A 168 -3.31 -9.40 14.87
C SER A 168 -4.54 -8.56 14.54
N GLU A 169 -4.36 -7.51 13.71
CA GLU A 169 -5.44 -6.58 13.37
C GLU A 169 -6.35 -7.13 12.26
N TYR A 170 -5.81 -7.99 11.37
CA TYR A 170 -6.55 -8.52 10.21
C TYR A 170 -6.45 -10.06 10.12
N PRO A 171 -6.87 -10.82 11.15
CA PRO A 171 -6.71 -12.28 11.20
C PRO A 171 -7.47 -13.01 10.08
N ASP A 172 -8.58 -12.44 9.60
CA ASP A 172 -9.41 -13.05 8.55
C ASP A 172 -8.81 -12.91 7.14
N SER A 173 -7.80 -12.07 6.98
CA SER A 173 -7.10 -11.87 5.72
C SER A 173 -6.02 -12.93 5.51
N THR A 174 -6.45 -14.19 5.42
CA THR A 174 -5.59 -15.38 5.44
C THR A 174 -4.37 -15.30 4.52
N ALA A 175 -4.55 -14.89 3.27
CA ALA A 175 -3.45 -14.81 2.30
C ALA A 175 -2.37 -13.80 2.73
N GLN A 176 -2.80 -12.60 3.13
CA GLN A 176 -1.89 -11.53 3.55
C GLN A 176 -1.28 -11.82 4.93
N ALA A 177 -2.05 -12.44 5.83
CA ALA A 177 -1.54 -12.83 7.15
C ALA A 177 -0.46 -13.92 7.05
N THR A 178 -0.68 -14.93 6.21
CA THR A 178 0.36 -15.95 5.96
C THR A 178 1.58 -15.38 5.29
N GLU A 179 1.42 -14.44 4.35
CA GLU A 179 2.53 -13.71 3.73
C GLU A 179 3.32 -12.90 4.76
N ALA A 180 2.65 -12.15 5.65
CA ALA A 180 3.30 -11.36 6.69
C ALA A 180 4.13 -12.24 7.64
N LEU A 181 3.56 -13.36 8.10
CA LEU A 181 4.27 -14.32 8.95
C LEU A 181 5.48 -14.95 8.24
N GLN A 182 5.35 -15.29 6.96
CA GLN A 182 6.46 -15.80 6.16
C GLN A 182 7.59 -14.78 6.07
N ARG A 183 7.28 -13.51 5.77
CA ARG A 183 8.26 -12.42 5.69
C ARG A 183 8.96 -12.20 7.04
N ALA A 184 8.21 -12.26 8.16
CA ALA A 184 8.79 -12.18 9.51
C ALA A 184 9.75 -13.35 9.79
N GLY A 185 9.34 -14.58 9.46
CA GLY A 185 10.19 -15.77 9.58
C GLY A 185 11.48 -15.66 8.75
N GLU A 186 11.39 -15.15 7.52
CA GLU A 186 12.56 -14.93 6.65
C GLU A 186 13.54 -13.89 7.23
N LEU A 187 13.04 -12.87 7.93
CA LEU A 187 13.90 -11.91 8.62
C LEU A 187 14.69 -12.56 9.74
N TYR A 188 14.07 -13.45 10.50
CA TYR A 188 14.77 -14.26 11.51
C TYR A 188 15.76 -15.23 10.88
N GLU A 189 15.43 -15.89 9.74
CA GLU A 189 16.38 -16.72 9.02
C GLU A 189 17.64 -15.96 8.58
N LYS A 190 17.46 -14.76 8.00
CA LYS A 190 18.55 -13.87 7.56
C LYS A 190 19.48 -13.48 8.72
N SER A 191 18.94 -13.38 9.92
CA SER A 191 19.69 -13.09 11.14
C SER A 191 20.27 -14.33 11.80
N LYS A 192 20.03 -15.52 11.23
CA LYS A 192 20.44 -16.82 11.80
C LYS A 192 19.74 -17.15 13.12
N GLU A 193 18.64 -16.50 13.45
CA GLU A 193 17.81 -16.77 14.61
C GLU A 193 16.79 -17.88 14.29
N TYR A 194 17.33 -19.06 13.94
CA TYR A 194 16.56 -20.14 13.32
C TYR A 194 15.43 -20.68 14.22
N ALA A 195 15.58 -20.65 15.52
CA ALA A 195 14.53 -21.07 16.46
C ALA A 195 13.31 -20.11 16.35
N LYS A 196 13.55 -18.79 16.37
CA LYS A 196 12.48 -17.80 16.20
C LYS A 196 11.84 -17.85 14.81
N ALA A 197 12.63 -18.17 13.78
CA ALA A 197 12.08 -18.38 12.43
C ALA A 197 11.11 -19.55 12.42
N VAL A 198 11.45 -20.65 13.06
CA VAL A 198 10.57 -21.82 13.22
C VAL A 198 9.29 -21.44 13.96
N ASP A 199 9.42 -20.75 15.11
CA ASP A 199 8.25 -20.30 15.88
C ASP A 199 7.30 -19.47 15.01
N GLN A 200 7.85 -18.55 14.21
CA GLN A 200 7.06 -17.71 13.30
C GLN A 200 6.35 -18.51 12.20
N TYR A 201 7.03 -19.51 11.62
CA TYR A 201 6.42 -20.37 10.60
C TYR A 201 5.39 -21.33 11.19
N MET A 202 5.58 -21.82 12.42
CA MET A 202 4.59 -22.66 13.10
C MET A 202 3.29 -21.91 13.39
N VAL A 203 3.35 -20.60 13.68
CA VAL A 203 2.15 -19.77 13.84
C VAL A 203 1.27 -19.79 12.58
N ILE A 204 1.86 -19.94 11.36
CA ILE A 204 1.07 -20.05 10.14
C ILE A 204 0.24 -21.32 10.16
N HIS A 205 0.85 -22.44 10.49
CA HIS A 205 0.18 -23.74 10.60
C HIS A 205 -0.93 -23.73 11.67
N GLU A 206 -0.64 -23.15 12.85
CA GLU A 206 -1.59 -23.09 13.97
C GLU A 206 -2.82 -22.23 13.67
N LYS A 207 -2.62 -21.06 13.05
CA LYS A 207 -3.71 -20.10 12.79
C LYS A 207 -4.43 -20.32 11.46
N TYR A 208 -3.72 -20.84 10.47
CA TYR A 208 -4.23 -20.98 9.10
C TYR A 208 -4.00 -22.39 8.54
N PRO A 209 -4.46 -23.45 9.24
CA PRO A 209 -4.22 -24.83 8.83
C PRO A 209 -4.81 -25.12 7.44
N GLY A 210 -4.22 -26.08 6.72
CA GLY A 210 -4.67 -26.50 5.40
C GLY A 210 -4.43 -25.49 4.26
N THR A 211 -3.81 -24.36 4.52
CA THR A 211 -3.47 -23.36 3.50
C THR A 211 -2.12 -23.66 2.83
N ASP A 212 -1.91 -23.15 1.62
CA ASP A 212 -0.60 -23.19 0.96
C ASP A 212 0.50 -22.52 1.80
N GLY A 213 0.13 -21.47 2.53
CA GLY A 213 1.03 -20.78 3.47
C GLY A 213 1.47 -21.69 4.62
N ALA A 214 0.55 -22.50 5.20
CA ALA A 214 0.86 -23.47 6.24
C ALA A 214 1.80 -24.56 5.72
N LEU A 215 1.51 -25.11 4.53
CA LEU A 215 2.38 -26.08 3.89
C LEU A 215 3.81 -25.53 3.68
N ALA A 216 3.91 -24.33 3.14
CA ALA A 216 5.22 -23.66 2.93
C ALA A 216 5.94 -23.42 4.25
N GLY A 217 5.22 -22.97 5.29
CA GLY A 217 5.76 -22.78 6.64
C GLY A 217 6.31 -24.08 7.24
N LEU A 218 5.54 -25.16 7.16
CA LEU A 218 5.99 -26.49 7.65
C LEU A 218 7.21 -26.98 6.89
N GLU A 219 7.31 -26.81 5.57
CA GLU A 219 8.51 -27.15 4.79
C GLU A 219 9.75 -26.37 5.25
N LYS A 220 9.57 -25.08 5.55
CA LYS A 220 10.63 -24.23 6.12
C LYS A 220 11.05 -24.75 7.51
N CYS A 221 10.11 -25.04 8.40
CA CYS A 221 10.36 -25.60 9.73
C CYS A 221 11.16 -26.91 9.64
N ALA A 222 10.70 -27.87 8.83
CA ALA A 222 11.41 -29.14 8.64
C ALA A 222 12.84 -28.92 8.14
N THR A 223 13.04 -27.99 7.22
CA THR A 223 14.37 -27.67 6.67
C THR A 223 15.28 -27.01 7.70
N LEU A 224 14.75 -26.11 8.51
CA LEU A 224 15.50 -25.43 9.58
C LEU A 224 15.90 -26.42 10.69
N TYR A 225 14.99 -27.27 11.13
CA TYR A 225 15.30 -28.33 12.10
C TYR A 225 16.37 -29.29 11.60
N GLU A 226 16.25 -29.76 10.34
CA GLU A 226 17.21 -30.68 9.75
C GLU A 226 18.59 -30.07 9.53
N LYS A 227 18.65 -28.91 8.89
CA LYS A 227 19.91 -28.37 8.36
C LYS A 227 20.60 -27.37 9.28
N ARG A 228 19.85 -26.60 10.07
CA ARG A 228 20.38 -25.50 10.87
C ARG A 228 20.44 -25.83 12.36
N LEU A 229 19.33 -26.30 12.91
CA LEU A 229 19.21 -26.60 14.34
C LEU A 229 19.71 -28.02 14.70
N LYS A 230 19.83 -28.90 13.69
CA LYS A 230 20.26 -30.32 13.87
C LYS A 230 19.35 -31.13 14.81
N MET A 231 18.08 -30.78 14.85
CA MET A 231 17.03 -31.40 15.66
C MET A 231 16.23 -32.40 14.81
N ARG A 232 16.82 -33.61 14.61
CA ARG A 232 16.25 -34.63 13.73
C ARG A 232 14.83 -35.04 14.12
N ASP A 233 14.57 -35.24 15.40
CA ASP A 233 13.28 -35.68 15.89
C ASP A 233 12.21 -34.66 15.60
N LYS A 234 12.46 -33.36 15.83
CA LYS A 234 11.54 -32.28 15.47
C LYS A 234 11.33 -32.14 13.95
N ALA A 235 12.38 -32.39 13.17
CA ALA A 235 12.21 -32.41 11.72
C ALA A 235 11.27 -33.54 11.27
N VAL A 236 11.36 -34.73 11.89
CA VAL A 236 10.45 -35.87 11.64
C VAL A 236 9.03 -35.54 12.06
N GLU A 237 8.81 -34.91 13.22
CA GLU A 237 7.50 -34.47 13.67
C GLU A 237 6.82 -33.54 12.64
N VAL A 238 7.53 -32.51 12.19
CA VAL A 238 7.00 -31.56 11.18
C VAL A 238 6.76 -32.22 9.83
N LEU A 239 7.63 -33.17 9.41
CA LEU A 239 7.41 -33.94 8.17
C LEU A 239 6.16 -34.82 8.27
N ASN A 240 5.85 -35.38 9.45
CA ASN A 240 4.60 -36.10 9.67
C ASN A 240 3.39 -35.19 9.53
N LEU A 241 3.41 -33.97 10.08
CA LEU A 241 2.33 -32.99 9.89
C LEU A 241 2.07 -32.70 8.41
N ILE A 242 3.11 -32.58 7.59
CA ILE A 242 2.95 -32.37 6.14
C ILE A 242 2.25 -33.57 5.49
N ILE A 243 2.58 -34.79 5.88
CA ILE A 243 2.01 -36.01 5.34
C ILE A 243 0.52 -36.15 5.74
N GLU A 244 0.22 -35.85 7.00
CA GLU A 244 -1.13 -35.97 7.56
C GLU A 244 -2.09 -34.92 7.02
N GLU A 245 -1.65 -33.65 6.92
CA GLU A 245 -2.52 -32.54 6.53
C GLU A 245 -2.61 -32.34 5.02
N PHE A 246 -1.59 -32.75 4.26
CA PHE A 246 -1.52 -32.55 2.82
C PHE A 246 -1.25 -33.86 2.06
N PRO A 247 -1.98 -34.95 2.31
CA PRO A 247 -1.63 -36.31 1.85
C PRO A 247 -1.50 -36.43 0.32
N ASP A 248 -2.32 -35.70 -0.44
CA ASP A 248 -2.32 -35.76 -1.90
C ASP A 248 -1.29 -34.82 -2.54
N SER A 249 -0.55 -34.05 -1.73
CA SER A 249 0.42 -33.09 -2.25
C SER A 249 1.71 -33.77 -2.73
N LYS A 250 2.40 -33.12 -3.67
CA LYS A 250 3.77 -33.50 -4.04
C LYS A 250 4.74 -33.38 -2.85
N ASN A 251 4.39 -32.54 -1.89
CA ASN A 251 5.22 -32.25 -0.73
C ASN A 251 5.11 -33.37 0.32
N ALA A 252 3.94 -34.01 0.49
CA ALA A 252 3.81 -35.21 1.31
C ALA A 252 4.76 -36.32 0.83
N LYS A 253 4.76 -36.62 -0.48
CA LYS A 253 5.68 -37.64 -1.06
C LYS A 253 7.16 -37.31 -0.87
N LYS A 254 7.51 -36.03 -0.88
CA LYS A 254 8.89 -35.58 -0.57
C LYS A 254 9.20 -35.71 0.94
N ALA A 255 8.21 -35.39 1.79
CA ALA A 255 8.34 -35.49 3.24
C ALA A 255 8.58 -36.95 3.67
N GLU A 256 7.83 -37.92 3.12
CA GLU A 256 8.06 -39.35 3.36
C GLU A 256 9.49 -39.78 3.07
N LYS A 257 10.02 -39.40 1.89
CA LYS A 257 11.40 -39.74 1.48
C LYS A 257 12.44 -39.08 2.39
N ARG A 258 12.21 -37.82 2.83
CA ARG A 258 13.09 -37.13 3.78
C ARG A 258 13.08 -37.81 5.14
N MET A 259 11.88 -38.15 5.64
CA MET A 259 11.70 -38.84 6.93
C MET A 259 12.42 -40.18 6.95
N GLN A 260 12.30 -41.00 5.89
CA GLN A 260 13.02 -42.27 5.79
C GLN A 260 14.55 -42.10 5.90
N LYS A 261 15.11 -41.06 5.26
CA LYS A 261 16.55 -40.74 5.34
C LYS A 261 16.99 -40.25 6.72
N LEU A 262 16.11 -39.62 7.50
CA LEU A 262 16.40 -39.11 8.82
C LEU A 262 16.36 -40.21 9.89
N LYS A 263 15.59 -41.28 9.64
CA LYS A 263 15.47 -42.45 10.55
C LYS A 263 16.58 -43.47 10.38
N ASN A 264 17.23 -43.46 9.21
CA ASN A 264 18.41 -44.28 8.92
C ASN A 264 19.71 -43.50 9.25
#